data_2a2c305c3744c73e775b51538d226c79
#
_entry.id   2a2c305c3744c73e775b51538d226c79
#
_cell.length_a   1.000
_cell.length_b   1.000
_cell.length_c   1.000
_cell.angle_alpha   90.00
_cell.angle_beta   90.00
_cell.angle_gamma   90.00
#
_symmetry.space_group_name_H-M   'P 1'
#
loop_
_entity.id
_entity.type
_entity.pdbx_description
1 polymer ?
#
loop_
_entity_poly.entity_id
_entity_poly.type
_entity_poly.pdbx_seq_one_letter_code
_entity_poly.pdbx_strand_id
1 'polypeptide(L)'
;MNKRITFITHGSKQLGMGHVMRCCSLAEAFRQNGWEVFFISKFYLGGTWIKQKGFSVEILEKQEPKKECQNFDFGKEEELEPDIEWMSPFLQKQNPDVIFLDSYNVNTWFFQKLKEFTKCLVYLDDLAAWDYPADVIFNPNVDAGQKGYTQFHKQKKCILGSKYSLLREEFSNLPKRKAKREVENILITTGAADPQNMTGVFLELCQKISPKSICHLVIGNAFQKQEEWKKVESDRIRIYQSPRAMSEIMLQCDMAISAGGSTVYELAACGVPTLAFLYSENQKGVVEYLSERGYLVNIGDYESIKQINEEIPEYFSIQWNEMMCQKKRQMMIEKQQSLFDGRGTKRVVKEIEEFLHW
;
A
#
# COMPACT_ATOMS: atom_id res chain seq x y z
N MET A 1 -21.32 3.07 -25.59
CA MET A 1 -19.96 3.64 -25.65
C MET A 1 -19.10 2.88 -24.68
N ASN A 2 -17.87 2.52 -25.06
CA ASN A 2 -16.95 1.87 -24.11
C ASN A 2 -16.51 2.89 -23.06
N LYS A 3 -16.64 2.56 -21.79
CA LYS A 3 -16.18 3.38 -20.67
C LYS A 3 -14.64 3.36 -20.64
N ARG A 4 -13.98 4.52 -20.54
CA ARG A 4 -12.52 4.65 -20.60
C ARG A 4 -11.96 5.36 -19.37
N ILE A 5 -10.93 4.76 -18.79
CA ILE A 5 -10.19 5.36 -17.69
C ILE A 5 -8.70 5.37 -17.99
N THR A 6 -8.06 6.51 -17.72
CA THR A 6 -6.59 6.65 -17.78
C THR A 6 -6.04 6.90 -16.39
N PHE A 7 -5.14 6.03 -15.94
CA PHE A 7 -4.38 6.20 -14.70
C PHE A 7 -3.09 6.94 -14.99
N ILE A 8 -2.83 8.02 -14.26
CA ILE A 8 -1.55 8.74 -14.27
C ILE A 8 -0.88 8.44 -12.93
N THR A 9 0.16 7.62 -12.98
CA THR A 9 0.89 7.17 -11.78
C THR A 9 2.34 6.88 -12.08
N HIS A 10 3.21 7.06 -11.08
CA HIS A 10 4.65 6.99 -11.25
C HIS A 10 5.28 6.04 -10.25
N GLY A 11 6.28 5.28 -10.69
CA GLY A 11 7.05 4.38 -9.84
C GLY A 11 8.50 4.30 -10.30
N SER A 12 9.43 4.46 -9.35
CA SER A 12 10.86 4.38 -9.58
C SER A 12 11.55 3.76 -8.37
N LYS A 13 12.87 3.56 -8.44
CA LYS A 13 13.64 3.10 -7.28
C LYS A 13 13.60 4.10 -6.13
N GLN A 14 13.51 5.39 -6.43
CA GLN A 14 13.53 6.47 -5.44
C GLN A 14 12.13 6.75 -4.90
N LEU A 15 11.09 6.81 -5.76
CA LEU A 15 9.70 7.01 -5.35
C LEU A 15 9.08 5.77 -4.72
N GLY A 16 9.67 4.59 -4.95
CA GLY A 16 9.04 3.31 -4.66
C GLY A 16 7.97 2.92 -5.68
N MET A 17 7.36 1.76 -5.46
CA MET A 17 6.37 1.17 -6.37
C MET A 17 4.92 1.23 -5.83
N GLY A 18 4.72 1.81 -4.65
CA GLY A 18 3.43 1.82 -3.95
C GLY A 18 2.28 2.40 -4.77
N HIS A 19 2.51 3.56 -5.39
CA HIS A 19 1.54 4.25 -6.27
C HIS A 19 1.13 3.36 -7.46
N VAL A 20 2.11 2.82 -8.18
CA VAL A 20 1.86 1.93 -9.32
C VAL A 20 1.10 0.67 -8.90
N MET A 21 1.49 0.06 -7.79
CA MET A 21 0.84 -1.17 -7.31
C MET A 21 -0.62 -0.94 -6.91
N ARG A 22 -0.92 0.14 -6.17
CA ARG A 22 -2.29 0.47 -5.77
C ARG A 22 -3.16 0.87 -6.95
N CYS A 23 -2.61 1.59 -7.93
CA CYS A 23 -3.30 1.91 -9.17
C CYS A 23 -3.58 0.66 -10.02
N CYS A 24 -2.63 -0.28 -10.15
CA CYS A 24 -2.87 -1.54 -10.85
C CYS A 24 -3.97 -2.38 -10.18
N SER A 25 -4.05 -2.40 -8.84
CA SER A 25 -5.12 -3.11 -8.12
C SER A 25 -6.49 -2.52 -8.44
N LEU A 26 -6.61 -1.20 -8.49
CA LEU A 26 -7.86 -0.52 -8.85
C LEU A 26 -8.18 -0.69 -10.33
N ALA A 27 -7.19 -0.57 -11.20
CA ALA A 27 -7.31 -0.75 -12.65
C ALA A 27 -7.88 -2.13 -13.01
N GLU A 28 -7.45 -3.16 -12.29
CA GLU A 28 -7.99 -4.52 -12.47
C GLU A 28 -9.50 -4.56 -12.17
N ALA A 29 -9.95 -3.90 -11.10
CA ALA A 29 -11.37 -3.83 -10.78
C ALA A 29 -12.17 -3.07 -11.85
N PHE A 30 -11.63 -1.99 -12.43
CA PHE A 30 -12.25 -1.31 -13.57
C PHE A 30 -12.33 -2.22 -14.80
N ARG A 31 -11.25 -2.92 -15.14
CA ARG A 31 -11.22 -3.87 -16.26
C ARG A 31 -12.26 -4.96 -16.10
N GLN A 32 -12.39 -5.54 -14.91
CA GLN A 32 -13.41 -6.55 -14.59
C GLN A 32 -14.85 -6.04 -14.72
N ASN A 33 -15.05 -4.72 -14.57
CA ASN A 33 -16.35 -4.05 -14.80
C ASN A 33 -16.53 -3.50 -16.22
N GLY A 34 -15.72 -3.97 -17.19
CA GLY A 34 -15.87 -3.67 -18.60
C GLY A 34 -15.33 -2.31 -19.04
N TRP A 35 -14.46 -1.67 -18.25
CA TRP A 35 -13.78 -0.45 -18.64
C TRP A 35 -12.55 -0.73 -19.51
N GLU A 36 -12.31 0.11 -20.51
CA GLU A 36 -11.01 0.19 -21.18
C GLU A 36 -10.06 0.97 -20.30
N VAL A 37 -8.93 0.33 -19.93
CA VAL A 37 -7.99 0.87 -18.96
C VAL A 37 -6.66 1.18 -19.63
N PHE A 38 -6.19 2.41 -19.44
CA PHE A 38 -4.90 2.91 -19.94
C PHE A 38 -4.08 3.50 -18.79
N PHE A 39 -2.77 3.54 -19.00
CA PHE A 39 -1.85 4.14 -18.04
C PHE A 39 -0.92 5.15 -18.72
N ILE A 40 -0.52 6.14 -17.95
CA ILE A 40 0.60 7.03 -18.23
C ILE A 40 1.55 6.94 -17.05
N SER A 41 2.83 6.68 -17.31
CA SER A 41 3.85 6.60 -16.27
C SER A 41 5.11 7.34 -16.70
N LYS A 42 5.65 8.16 -15.80
CA LYS A 42 6.82 8.99 -16.09
C LYS A 42 8.09 8.17 -16.21
N PHE A 43 8.23 7.11 -15.41
CA PHE A 43 9.47 6.35 -15.28
C PHE A 43 9.39 4.93 -15.83
N TYR A 44 10.50 4.48 -16.40
CA TYR A 44 10.62 3.18 -17.05
C TYR A 44 10.27 2.00 -16.12
N LEU A 45 10.72 2.03 -14.86
CA LEU A 45 10.48 0.95 -13.89
C LEU A 45 8.98 0.75 -13.65
N GLY A 46 8.26 1.83 -13.34
CA GLY A 46 6.82 1.80 -13.13
C GLY A 46 6.06 1.35 -14.40
N GLY A 47 6.43 1.92 -15.55
CA GLY A 47 5.82 1.57 -16.83
C GLY A 47 6.04 0.11 -17.22
N THR A 48 7.23 -0.43 -16.99
CA THR A 48 7.52 -1.85 -17.24
C THR A 48 6.69 -2.78 -16.35
N TRP A 49 6.54 -2.42 -15.06
CA TRP A 49 5.69 -3.16 -14.14
C TRP A 49 4.22 -3.17 -14.60
N ILE A 50 3.69 -2.03 -15.02
CA ILE A 50 2.33 -1.91 -15.54
C ILE A 50 2.13 -2.81 -16.77
N LYS A 51 3.10 -2.81 -17.71
CA LYS A 51 3.08 -3.72 -18.89
C LYS A 51 3.07 -5.19 -18.48
N GLN A 52 3.86 -5.58 -17.48
CA GLN A 52 3.88 -6.95 -16.96
C GLN A 52 2.56 -7.39 -16.36
N LYS A 53 1.74 -6.44 -15.87
CA LYS A 53 0.37 -6.69 -15.40
C LYS A 53 -0.67 -6.73 -16.53
N GLY A 54 -0.23 -6.59 -17.78
CA GLY A 54 -1.09 -6.70 -18.97
C GLY A 54 -1.92 -5.44 -19.24
N PHE A 55 -1.48 -4.27 -18.78
CA PHE A 55 -2.11 -2.99 -19.11
C PHE A 55 -1.34 -2.24 -20.20
N SER A 56 -2.09 -1.49 -21.01
CA SER A 56 -1.50 -0.53 -21.94
C SER A 56 -0.96 0.66 -21.17
N VAL A 57 0.28 1.06 -21.44
CA VAL A 57 0.93 2.20 -20.78
C VAL A 57 1.79 2.99 -21.74
N GLU A 58 1.67 4.30 -21.64
CA GLU A 58 2.59 5.26 -22.24
C GLU A 58 3.65 5.66 -21.22
N ILE A 59 4.92 5.70 -21.62
CA ILE A 59 6.07 5.99 -20.73
C ILE A 59 6.78 7.24 -21.23
N LEU A 60 6.78 8.31 -20.39
CA LEU A 60 7.38 9.61 -20.76
C LEU A 60 8.89 9.55 -20.79
N GLU A 61 9.51 9.15 -19.71
CA GLU A 61 10.96 9.18 -19.56
C GLU A 61 11.56 7.80 -19.39
N LYS A 62 12.79 7.66 -19.88
CA LYS A 62 13.57 6.42 -19.74
C LYS A 62 14.52 6.45 -18.54
N GLN A 63 14.73 7.64 -17.93
CA GLN A 63 15.67 7.82 -16.82
C GLN A 63 14.94 8.01 -15.49
N GLU A 64 15.54 7.44 -14.44
CA GLU A 64 15.09 7.64 -13.06
C GLU A 64 15.42 9.08 -12.60
N PRO A 65 14.63 9.66 -11.68
CA PRO A 65 14.95 10.98 -11.13
C PRO A 65 16.29 10.98 -10.42
N LYS A 66 17.07 12.06 -10.60
CA LYS A 66 18.44 12.17 -10.02
C LYS A 66 18.46 12.60 -8.56
N LYS A 67 17.36 13.07 -8.00
CA LYS A 67 17.24 13.54 -6.61
C LYS A 67 16.26 12.68 -5.84
N GLU A 68 16.60 12.37 -4.61
CA GLU A 68 15.63 11.89 -3.62
C GLU A 68 14.60 12.98 -3.38
N CYS A 69 13.37 12.74 -3.79
CA CYS A 69 12.23 13.58 -3.38
C CYS A 69 11.93 13.27 -1.90
N GLN A 70 12.70 13.90 -1.01
CA GLN A 70 12.52 13.73 0.45
C GLN A 70 11.35 14.55 1.01
N ASN A 71 10.89 15.55 0.27
CA ASN A 71 9.78 16.41 0.65
C ASN A 71 8.65 16.31 -0.38
N PHE A 72 7.41 16.44 0.09
CA PHE A 72 6.22 16.56 -0.75
C PHE A 72 6.19 17.94 -1.42
N ASP A 73 7.19 18.24 -2.25
CA ASP A 73 7.22 19.47 -3.01
C ASP A 73 6.21 19.33 -4.16
N PHE A 74 5.16 20.14 -4.07
CA PHE A 74 4.22 20.29 -5.18
C PHE A 74 4.96 20.90 -6.36
N GLY A 75 4.75 20.31 -7.56
CA GLY A 75 5.49 20.71 -8.76
C GLY A 75 5.24 22.14 -9.18
N LYS A 76 6.28 22.79 -9.68
CA LYS A 76 6.15 24.10 -10.33
C LYS A 76 5.58 23.90 -11.73
N GLU A 77 4.87 24.91 -12.24
CA GLU A 77 4.29 24.88 -13.59
C GLU A 77 5.33 24.55 -14.65
N GLU A 78 6.49 25.22 -14.60
CA GLU A 78 7.62 25.02 -15.52
C GLU A 78 8.16 23.57 -15.54
N GLU A 79 7.97 22.82 -14.46
CA GLU A 79 8.36 21.40 -14.34
C GLU A 79 7.28 20.46 -14.87
N LEU A 80 6.00 20.87 -14.80
CA LEU A 80 4.83 20.08 -15.16
C LEU A 80 4.37 20.32 -16.61
N GLU A 81 4.74 21.47 -17.21
CA GLU A 81 4.36 21.83 -18.58
C GLU A 81 4.86 20.80 -19.59
N PRO A 82 6.14 20.35 -19.58
CA PRO A 82 6.61 19.29 -20.48
C PRO A 82 5.85 17.98 -20.31
N ASP A 83 5.42 17.67 -19.10
CA ASP A 83 4.64 16.46 -18.84
C ASP A 83 3.26 16.54 -19.51
N ILE A 84 2.60 17.69 -19.41
CA ILE A 84 1.29 17.95 -20.10
C ILE A 84 1.46 17.94 -21.61
N GLU A 85 2.47 18.63 -22.15
CA GLU A 85 2.73 18.65 -23.60
C GLU A 85 2.90 17.23 -24.16
N TRP A 86 3.63 16.40 -23.44
CA TRP A 86 3.90 15.03 -23.86
C TRP A 86 2.64 14.14 -23.75
N MET A 87 1.86 14.23 -22.66
CA MET A 87 0.71 13.34 -22.47
C MET A 87 -0.53 13.78 -23.25
N SER A 88 -0.63 15.05 -23.67
CA SER A 88 -1.80 15.61 -24.33
C SER A 88 -2.23 14.86 -25.60
N PRO A 89 -1.34 14.51 -26.56
CA PRO A 89 -1.72 13.77 -27.75
C PRO A 89 -2.30 12.38 -27.43
N PHE A 90 -1.76 11.74 -26.39
CA PHE A 90 -2.25 10.46 -25.93
C PHE A 90 -3.62 10.61 -25.29
N LEU A 91 -3.81 11.56 -24.39
CA LEU A 91 -5.10 11.81 -23.73
C LEU A 91 -6.19 12.21 -24.75
N GLN A 92 -5.87 13.04 -25.74
CA GLN A 92 -6.80 13.39 -26.83
C GLN A 92 -7.23 12.15 -27.63
N LYS A 93 -6.27 11.26 -27.98
CA LYS A 93 -6.56 10.03 -28.72
C LYS A 93 -7.40 9.05 -27.88
N GLN A 94 -7.12 8.91 -26.60
CA GLN A 94 -7.84 8.00 -25.71
C GLN A 94 -9.22 8.55 -25.32
N ASN A 95 -9.37 9.86 -25.23
CA ASN A 95 -10.59 10.55 -24.82
C ASN A 95 -11.23 9.87 -23.56
N PRO A 96 -10.51 9.87 -22.42
CA PRO A 96 -10.94 9.14 -21.23
C PRO A 96 -12.16 9.81 -20.57
N ASP A 97 -13.13 9.01 -20.15
CA ASP A 97 -14.24 9.50 -19.31
C ASP A 97 -13.75 9.86 -17.91
N VAL A 98 -12.73 9.13 -17.43
CA VAL A 98 -12.10 9.36 -16.13
C VAL A 98 -10.58 9.44 -16.27
N ILE A 99 -9.98 10.45 -15.68
CA ILE A 99 -8.55 10.45 -15.35
C ILE A 99 -8.41 10.20 -13.85
N PHE A 100 -7.65 9.17 -13.49
CA PHE A 100 -7.29 8.85 -12.11
C PHE A 100 -5.83 9.22 -11.88
N LEU A 101 -5.59 10.25 -11.09
CA LEU A 101 -4.27 10.81 -10.81
C LEU A 101 -3.76 10.38 -9.44
N ASP A 102 -2.59 9.75 -9.40
CA ASP A 102 -1.89 9.35 -8.20
C ASP A 102 -0.42 9.82 -8.27
N SER A 103 -0.18 11.05 -7.87
CA SER A 103 1.12 11.71 -7.88
C SER A 103 1.16 12.84 -6.87
N TYR A 104 2.29 13.02 -6.18
CA TYR A 104 2.52 14.21 -5.34
C TYR A 104 3.03 15.42 -6.14
N ASN A 105 3.61 15.17 -7.33
CA ASN A 105 4.09 16.23 -8.20
C ASN A 105 2.92 16.84 -8.99
N VAL A 106 2.18 17.74 -8.37
CA VAL A 106 0.95 18.37 -8.89
C VAL A 106 0.82 19.80 -8.40
N ASN A 107 0.08 20.64 -9.12
CA ASN A 107 -0.33 21.98 -8.70
C ASN A 107 -1.68 22.34 -9.33
N THR A 108 -2.24 23.49 -8.99
CA THR A 108 -3.55 23.95 -9.50
C THR A 108 -3.61 24.00 -11.04
N TRP A 109 -2.57 24.49 -11.68
CA TRP A 109 -2.46 24.58 -13.13
C TRP A 109 -2.52 23.17 -13.78
N PHE A 110 -1.78 22.21 -13.23
CA PHE A 110 -1.75 20.84 -13.74
C PHE A 110 -3.12 20.16 -13.68
N PHE A 111 -3.86 20.34 -12.56
CA PHE A 111 -5.23 19.85 -12.46
C PHE A 111 -6.15 20.48 -13.52
N GLN A 112 -6.05 21.80 -13.71
CA GLN A 112 -6.87 22.50 -14.72
C GLN A 112 -6.59 21.96 -16.12
N LYS A 113 -5.32 21.71 -16.46
CA LYS A 113 -4.94 21.12 -17.73
C LYS A 113 -5.47 19.71 -17.92
N LEU A 114 -5.38 18.85 -16.92
CA LEU A 114 -5.92 17.50 -17.01
C LEU A 114 -7.44 17.48 -17.18
N LYS A 115 -8.15 18.42 -16.58
CA LYS A 115 -9.63 18.53 -16.74
C LYS A 115 -10.09 18.84 -18.16
N GLU A 116 -9.24 19.40 -19.02
CA GLU A 116 -9.54 19.63 -20.44
C GLU A 116 -9.72 18.31 -21.22
N PHE A 117 -9.21 17.17 -20.70
CA PHE A 117 -9.21 15.87 -21.37
C PHE A 117 -10.19 14.85 -20.82
N THR A 118 -10.97 15.17 -19.78
CA THR A 118 -11.81 14.18 -19.10
C THR A 118 -13.12 14.78 -18.59
N LYS A 119 -14.13 13.92 -18.41
CA LYS A 119 -15.39 14.30 -17.76
C LYS A 119 -15.27 14.30 -16.23
N CYS A 120 -14.36 13.50 -15.69
CA CYS A 120 -14.17 13.35 -14.27
C CYS A 120 -12.67 13.16 -13.94
N LEU A 121 -12.12 14.07 -13.16
CA LEU A 121 -10.76 13.97 -12.62
C LEU A 121 -10.84 13.49 -11.18
N VAL A 122 -10.33 12.28 -10.94
CA VAL A 122 -10.18 11.68 -9.61
C VAL A 122 -8.75 11.87 -9.13
N TYR A 123 -8.56 12.41 -7.95
CA TYR A 123 -7.24 12.57 -7.35
C TYR A 123 -7.10 11.71 -6.10
N LEU A 124 -6.11 10.81 -6.10
CA LEU A 124 -5.71 10.07 -4.92
C LEU A 124 -4.76 10.94 -4.10
N ASP A 125 -5.22 11.35 -2.94
CA ASP A 125 -4.50 12.21 -2.01
C ASP A 125 -4.29 11.51 -0.66
N ASP A 126 -3.07 11.54 -0.17
CA ASP A 126 -2.71 11.00 1.15
C ASP A 126 -2.52 12.12 2.20
N LEU A 127 -2.48 13.40 1.79
CA LEU A 127 -1.95 14.49 2.59
C LEU A 127 -3.01 15.46 3.13
N ALA A 128 -4.10 15.71 2.37
CA ALA A 128 -5.09 16.76 2.64
C ALA A 128 -4.45 18.17 2.80
N ALA A 129 -3.47 18.49 1.94
CA ALA A 129 -2.65 19.68 2.12
C ALA A 129 -3.35 20.99 1.69
N TRP A 130 -4.24 20.93 0.68
CA TRP A 130 -4.97 22.10 0.17
C TRP A 130 -6.24 21.68 -0.61
N ASP A 131 -7.00 22.65 -1.12
CA ASP A 131 -8.24 22.38 -1.90
C ASP A 131 -7.90 22.03 -3.36
N TYR A 132 -7.67 20.75 -3.61
CA TYR A 132 -7.34 20.24 -4.94
C TYR A 132 -8.50 20.43 -5.93
N PRO A 133 -8.29 21.00 -7.14
CA PRO A 133 -9.36 21.23 -8.11
C PRO A 133 -9.73 19.96 -8.91
N ALA A 134 -9.79 18.80 -8.25
CA ALA A 134 -10.34 17.56 -8.80
C ALA A 134 -11.85 17.47 -8.57
N ASP A 135 -12.55 16.62 -9.31
CA ASP A 135 -13.99 16.40 -9.16
C ASP A 135 -14.27 15.40 -8.04
N VAL A 136 -13.41 14.41 -7.88
CA VAL A 136 -13.45 13.41 -6.82
C VAL A 136 -12.11 13.38 -6.10
N ILE A 137 -12.15 13.48 -4.77
CA ILE A 137 -10.99 13.26 -3.91
C ILE A 137 -11.09 11.86 -3.32
N PHE A 138 -10.02 11.12 -3.44
CA PHE A 138 -9.94 9.75 -2.97
C PHE A 138 -8.79 9.56 -1.97
N ASN A 139 -9.08 9.05 -0.78
CA ASN A 139 -8.06 8.62 0.19
C ASN A 139 -8.49 7.31 0.88
N PRO A 140 -7.86 6.17 0.56
CA PRO A 140 -8.20 4.87 1.13
C PRO A 140 -7.61 4.61 2.52
N ASN A 141 -6.84 5.55 3.08
CA ASN A 141 -6.18 5.36 4.36
C ASN A 141 -7.16 5.40 5.52
N VAL A 142 -6.87 4.64 6.58
CA VAL A 142 -7.73 4.51 7.76
C VAL A 142 -7.94 5.85 8.50
N ASP A 143 -6.97 6.72 8.44
CA ASP A 143 -6.95 8.04 9.09
C ASP A 143 -7.56 9.16 8.22
N ALA A 144 -8.00 8.86 7.00
CA ALA A 144 -8.51 9.85 6.05
C ALA A 144 -9.63 10.72 6.63
N GLY A 145 -10.53 10.14 7.44
CA GLY A 145 -11.61 10.88 8.08
C GLY A 145 -11.16 11.96 9.08
N GLN A 146 -9.90 11.91 9.54
CA GLN A 146 -9.32 12.86 10.49
C GLN A 146 -8.55 14.01 9.82
N LYS A 147 -8.27 13.90 8.51
CA LYS A 147 -7.42 14.84 7.74
C LYS A 147 -8.14 16.10 7.24
N GLY A 148 -9.34 16.41 7.68
CA GLY A 148 -10.01 17.67 7.36
C GLY A 148 -10.57 17.79 5.95
N TYR A 149 -10.68 16.71 5.17
CA TYR A 149 -11.23 16.74 3.80
C TYR A 149 -12.59 17.42 3.70
N THR A 150 -13.46 17.23 4.66
CA THR A 150 -14.79 17.86 4.70
C THR A 150 -14.76 19.37 4.85
N GLN A 151 -13.67 19.95 5.34
CA GLN A 151 -13.49 21.40 5.47
C GLN A 151 -13.05 22.02 4.13
N PHE A 152 -12.13 21.38 3.43
CA PHE A 152 -11.56 21.87 2.16
C PHE A 152 -12.45 21.55 0.96
N HIS A 153 -13.20 20.44 0.99
CA HIS A 153 -13.89 19.89 -0.18
C HIS A 153 -15.40 19.79 0.01
N LYS A 154 -16.04 20.81 0.58
CA LYS A 154 -17.49 20.83 0.91
C LYS A 154 -18.42 20.54 -0.27
N GLN A 155 -18.00 20.84 -1.49
CA GLN A 155 -18.80 20.70 -2.70
C GLN A 155 -18.33 19.56 -3.62
N LYS A 156 -17.36 18.75 -3.18
CA LYS A 156 -16.76 17.69 -3.98
C LYS A 156 -17.14 16.32 -3.44
N LYS A 157 -17.16 15.33 -4.32
CA LYS A 157 -17.27 13.94 -3.91
C LYS A 157 -15.97 13.52 -3.21
N CYS A 158 -16.08 13.09 -1.97
CA CYS A 158 -14.95 12.52 -1.22
C CYS A 158 -15.20 11.03 -0.97
N ILE A 159 -14.27 10.18 -1.42
CA ILE A 159 -14.26 8.73 -1.21
C ILE A 159 -13.15 8.46 -0.19
N LEU A 160 -13.51 8.29 1.08
CA LEU A 160 -12.56 8.29 2.19
C LEU A 160 -12.65 7.03 3.04
N GLY A 161 -11.48 6.58 3.51
CA GLY A 161 -11.32 5.58 4.54
C GLY A 161 -11.13 4.15 4.06
N SER A 162 -10.83 3.28 5.03
CA SER A 162 -10.38 1.89 4.82
C SER A 162 -11.36 0.99 4.08
N LYS A 163 -12.65 1.30 4.09
CA LYS A 163 -13.64 0.54 3.29
C LYS A 163 -13.35 0.58 1.79
N TYR A 164 -12.50 1.51 1.36
CA TYR A 164 -12.04 1.70 -0.01
C TYR A 164 -10.56 1.31 -0.21
N SER A 165 -9.96 0.59 0.72
CA SER A 165 -8.57 0.14 0.61
C SER A 165 -8.31 -0.61 -0.68
N LEU A 166 -7.21 -0.22 -1.37
CA LEU A 166 -6.83 -0.74 -2.68
C LEU A 166 -6.03 -2.04 -2.55
N LEU A 167 -6.67 -3.07 -1.99
CA LEU A 167 -6.06 -4.39 -1.89
C LEU A 167 -6.15 -5.14 -3.22
N ARG A 168 -5.16 -6.00 -3.46
CA ARG A 168 -5.14 -6.91 -4.62
C ARG A 168 -6.28 -7.91 -4.52
N GLU A 169 -6.75 -8.43 -5.66
CA GLU A 169 -7.89 -9.37 -5.73
C GLU A 169 -7.70 -10.62 -4.85
N GLU A 170 -6.47 -11.08 -4.67
CA GLU A 170 -6.15 -12.23 -3.81
C GLU A 170 -6.55 -12.03 -2.33
N PHE A 171 -6.81 -10.78 -1.90
CA PHE A 171 -7.28 -10.45 -0.55
C PHE A 171 -8.80 -10.29 -0.48
N SER A 172 -9.51 -10.51 -1.57
CA SER A 172 -10.98 -10.48 -1.57
C SER A 172 -11.57 -11.84 -1.18
N ASN A 173 -12.71 -11.81 -0.49
CA ASN A 173 -13.46 -13.02 -0.11
C ASN A 173 -12.67 -14.04 0.72
N LEU A 174 -11.74 -13.58 1.55
CA LEU A 174 -10.97 -14.45 2.43
C LEU A 174 -11.84 -15.10 3.52
N PRO A 175 -11.48 -16.31 3.99
CA PRO A 175 -12.23 -16.99 5.02
C PRO A 175 -12.17 -16.25 6.35
N LYS A 176 -13.25 -16.36 7.15
CA LYS A 176 -13.21 -15.90 8.54
C LYS A 176 -12.24 -16.76 9.34
N ARG A 177 -11.34 -16.09 10.04
CA ARG A 177 -10.25 -16.74 10.76
C ARG A 177 -10.56 -16.88 12.24
N LYS A 178 -10.04 -17.95 12.84
CA LYS A 178 -10.01 -18.18 14.28
C LYS A 178 -8.58 -18.29 14.76
N ALA A 179 -8.28 -17.67 15.90
CA ALA A 179 -6.96 -17.77 16.51
C ALA A 179 -6.71 -19.20 17.00
N LYS A 180 -5.59 -19.79 16.61
CA LYS A 180 -5.12 -21.04 17.20
C LYS A 180 -4.74 -20.83 18.68
N ARG A 181 -4.68 -21.90 19.44
CA ARG A 181 -4.24 -21.83 20.84
C ARG A 181 -2.81 -21.33 20.95
N GLU A 182 -1.92 -21.88 20.14
CA GLU A 182 -0.50 -21.59 20.10
C GLU A 182 -0.12 -20.83 18.82
N VAL A 183 0.99 -20.11 18.88
CA VAL A 183 1.60 -19.46 17.72
C VAL A 183 2.70 -20.38 17.18
N GLU A 184 2.38 -21.08 16.10
CA GLU A 184 3.28 -22.03 15.46
C GLU A 184 4.03 -21.40 14.28
N ASN A 185 3.39 -20.45 13.59
CA ASN A 185 3.90 -19.85 12.37
C ASN A 185 3.91 -18.32 12.49
N ILE A 186 5.07 -17.71 12.32
CA ILE A 186 5.30 -16.27 12.43
C ILE A 186 5.78 -15.74 11.09
N LEU A 187 5.04 -14.79 10.52
CA LEU A 187 5.47 -14.08 9.32
C LEU A 187 6.37 -12.90 9.68
N ILE A 188 7.48 -12.74 8.97
CA ILE A 188 8.33 -11.55 9.04
C ILE A 188 8.39 -10.93 7.66
N THR A 189 7.92 -9.68 7.54
CA THR A 189 7.90 -8.93 6.29
C THR A 189 8.21 -7.46 6.52
N THR A 190 9.28 -6.97 5.92
CA THR A 190 9.78 -5.61 6.11
C THR A 190 9.52 -4.73 4.88
N GLY A 191 8.81 -5.27 3.86
CA GLY A 191 8.46 -4.56 2.64
C GLY A 191 9.29 -4.98 1.42
N ALA A 192 9.32 -4.12 0.40
CA ALA A 192 10.04 -4.39 -0.85
C ALA A 192 11.56 -4.35 -0.68
N ALA A 193 12.06 -3.56 0.26
CA ALA A 193 13.47 -3.41 0.61
C ALA A 193 13.65 -3.49 2.13
N ASP A 194 14.85 -3.88 2.56
CA ASP A 194 15.22 -3.93 3.97
C ASP A 194 16.65 -3.37 4.18
N PRO A 195 16.85 -2.05 4.00
CA PRO A 195 18.17 -1.44 4.06
C PRO A 195 18.80 -1.54 5.44
N GLN A 196 18.01 -1.76 6.48
CA GLN A 196 18.44 -1.84 7.88
C GLN A 196 18.55 -3.25 8.41
N ASN A 197 18.32 -4.28 7.56
CA ASN A 197 18.33 -5.69 7.94
C ASN A 197 17.40 -6.04 9.12
N MET A 198 16.23 -5.40 9.16
CA MET A 198 15.23 -5.66 10.21
C MET A 198 14.68 -7.08 10.16
N THR A 199 14.66 -7.70 8.98
CA THR A 199 14.31 -9.12 8.81
C THR A 199 15.24 -10.01 9.63
N GLY A 200 16.56 -9.75 9.59
CA GLY A 200 17.54 -10.47 10.39
C GLY A 200 17.36 -10.25 11.89
N VAL A 201 17.17 -9.00 12.30
CA VAL A 201 16.91 -8.62 13.69
C VAL A 201 15.69 -9.36 14.25
N PHE A 202 14.56 -9.34 13.52
CA PHE A 202 13.34 -10.03 13.97
C PHE A 202 13.45 -11.55 13.91
N LEU A 203 14.21 -12.11 12.96
CA LEU A 203 14.46 -13.55 12.91
C LEU A 203 15.21 -14.01 14.17
N GLU A 204 16.32 -13.35 14.51
CA GLU A 204 17.09 -13.64 15.72
C GLU A 204 16.23 -13.51 16.98
N LEU A 205 15.42 -12.46 17.06
CA LEU A 205 14.52 -12.24 18.18
C LEU A 205 13.50 -13.36 18.30
N CYS A 206 12.85 -13.75 17.21
CA CYS A 206 11.88 -14.86 17.20
C CYS A 206 12.51 -16.19 17.60
N GLN A 207 13.74 -16.46 17.15
CA GLN A 207 14.47 -17.67 17.55
C GLN A 207 14.79 -17.72 19.05
N LYS A 208 15.06 -16.56 19.66
CA LYS A 208 15.30 -16.46 21.12
C LYS A 208 14.03 -16.66 21.94
N ILE A 209 12.94 -15.98 21.58
CA ILE A 209 11.72 -15.92 22.42
C ILE A 209 10.66 -16.96 22.05
N SER A 210 10.68 -17.50 20.84
CA SER A 210 9.75 -18.53 20.37
C SER A 210 10.47 -19.61 19.55
N PRO A 211 11.43 -20.34 20.15
CA PRO A 211 12.32 -21.24 19.40
C PRO A 211 11.60 -22.44 18.76
N LYS A 212 10.34 -22.68 19.11
CA LYS A 212 9.52 -23.76 18.53
C LYS A 212 8.74 -23.32 17.29
N SER A 213 8.55 -22.01 17.09
CA SER A 213 7.78 -21.49 15.97
C SER A 213 8.57 -21.54 14.65
N ILE A 214 7.86 -21.68 13.55
CA ILE A 214 8.39 -21.58 12.19
C ILE A 214 8.32 -20.12 11.77
N CYS A 215 9.45 -19.56 11.34
CA CYS A 215 9.54 -18.21 10.79
C CYS A 215 9.39 -18.26 9.26
N HIS A 216 8.42 -17.51 8.72
CA HIS A 216 8.17 -17.31 7.31
C HIS A 216 8.72 -15.95 6.91
N LEU A 217 9.82 -15.90 6.17
CA LEU A 217 10.47 -14.66 5.76
C LEU A 217 10.10 -14.30 4.33
N VAL A 218 9.55 -13.11 4.15
CA VAL A 218 9.28 -12.57 2.82
C VAL A 218 10.40 -11.62 2.42
N ILE A 219 11.15 -12.01 1.40
CA ILE A 219 12.29 -11.27 0.86
C ILE A 219 11.82 -10.51 -0.38
N GLY A 220 11.81 -9.18 -0.31
CA GLY A 220 11.39 -8.31 -1.40
C GLY A 220 12.43 -8.21 -2.53
N ASN A 221 11.97 -7.71 -3.69
CA ASN A 221 12.82 -7.60 -4.89
C ASN A 221 14.02 -6.65 -4.74
N ALA A 222 13.95 -5.68 -3.84
CA ALA A 222 14.99 -4.70 -3.61
C ALA A 222 15.89 -5.02 -2.39
N PHE A 223 15.73 -6.22 -1.80
CA PHE A 223 16.65 -6.67 -0.77
C PHE A 223 18.07 -6.82 -1.32
N GLN A 224 19.03 -6.36 -0.55
CA GLN A 224 20.44 -6.65 -0.83
C GLN A 224 20.74 -8.12 -0.51
N LYS A 225 21.70 -8.72 -1.23
CA LYS A 225 22.23 -10.05 -0.94
C LYS A 225 21.16 -11.16 -0.86
N GLN A 226 20.19 -11.16 -1.76
CA GLN A 226 19.07 -12.11 -1.75
C GLN A 226 19.51 -13.58 -1.68
N GLU A 227 20.66 -13.95 -2.30
CA GLU A 227 21.17 -15.33 -2.27
C GLU A 227 21.69 -15.73 -0.89
N GLU A 228 22.06 -14.79 -0.03
CA GLU A 228 22.49 -15.10 1.33
C GLU A 228 21.31 -15.58 2.19
N TRP A 229 20.11 -15.04 1.94
CA TRP A 229 18.90 -15.46 2.63
C TRP A 229 18.55 -16.93 2.38
N LYS A 230 18.80 -17.45 1.18
CA LYS A 230 18.55 -18.88 0.88
C LYS A 230 19.36 -19.82 1.78
N LYS A 231 20.53 -19.36 2.27
CA LYS A 231 21.41 -20.18 3.11
C LYS A 231 20.92 -20.34 4.55
N VAL A 232 19.98 -19.48 4.99
CA VAL A 232 19.41 -19.58 6.35
C VAL A 232 18.14 -20.44 6.40
N GLU A 233 17.67 -20.93 5.25
CA GLU A 233 16.51 -21.80 5.18
C GLU A 233 16.73 -23.11 5.96
N SER A 234 15.73 -23.54 6.72
CA SER A 234 15.78 -24.73 7.57
C SER A 234 14.37 -25.26 7.85
N ASP A 235 14.25 -26.34 8.60
CA ASP A 235 12.95 -26.87 9.04
C ASP A 235 12.09 -25.85 9.79
N ARG A 236 12.72 -24.80 10.36
CA ARG A 236 12.04 -23.73 11.12
C ARG A 236 12.11 -22.35 10.47
N ILE A 237 12.73 -22.22 9.31
CA ILE A 237 12.85 -20.97 8.56
C ILE A 237 12.49 -21.25 7.13
N ARG A 238 11.41 -20.64 6.66
CA ARG A 238 10.94 -20.71 5.27
C ARG A 238 11.17 -19.37 4.58
N ILE A 239 11.75 -19.41 3.39
CA ILE A 239 12.09 -18.23 2.60
C ILE A 239 11.18 -18.12 1.39
N TYR A 240 10.56 -16.96 1.22
CA TYR A 240 9.71 -16.63 0.08
C TYR A 240 10.28 -15.41 -0.64
N GLN A 241 10.87 -15.63 -1.80
CA GLN A 241 11.41 -14.53 -2.61
C GLN A 241 10.33 -13.99 -3.54
N SER A 242 9.94 -12.73 -3.33
CA SER A 242 8.97 -12.00 -4.17
C SER A 242 7.75 -12.86 -4.55
N PRO A 243 7.03 -13.41 -3.56
CA PRO A 243 5.96 -14.35 -3.82
C PRO A 243 4.84 -13.69 -4.64
N ARG A 244 4.24 -14.47 -5.53
CA ARG A 244 3.12 -14.01 -6.36
C ARG A 244 1.81 -13.94 -5.57
N ALA A 245 1.61 -14.86 -4.61
CA ALA A 245 0.42 -14.97 -3.77
C ALA A 245 0.79 -14.77 -2.30
N MET A 246 0.78 -13.51 -1.84
CA MET A 246 1.06 -13.15 -0.45
C MET A 246 -0.04 -13.66 0.49
N SER A 247 -1.29 -13.68 0.05
CA SER A 247 -2.42 -14.13 0.86
C SER A 247 -2.26 -15.59 1.30
N GLU A 248 -1.72 -16.47 0.44
CA GLU A 248 -1.51 -17.88 0.78
C GLU A 248 -0.48 -18.05 1.92
N ILE A 249 0.58 -17.24 1.91
CA ILE A 249 1.60 -17.26 2.98
C ILE A 249 1.02 -16.67 4.27
N MET A 250 0.33 -15.53 4.18
CA MET A 250 -0.28 -14.86 5.31
C MET A 250 -1.30 -15.75 6.02
N LEU A 251 -2.12 -16.48 5.26
CA LEU A 251 -3.13 -17.39 5.81
C LEU A 251 -2.53 -18.60 6.57
N GLN A 252 -1.28 -18.97 6.29
CA GLN A 252 -0.58 -20.01 7.03
C GLN A 252 -0.04 -19.54 8.38
N CYS A 253 0.16 -18.22 8.57
CA CYS A 253 0.82 -17.65 9.74
C CYS A 253 -0.17 -17.28 10.83
N ASP A 254 0.19 -17.49 12.08
CA ASP A 254 -0.65 -17.26 13.27
C ASP A 254 -0.49 -15.84 13.81
N MET A 255 0.61 -15.18 13.49
CA MET A 255 0.90 -13.76 13.72
C MET A 255 1.95 -13.26 12.73
N ALA A 256 2.12 -11.94 12.67
CA ALA A 256 3.14 -11.32 11.82
C ALA A 256 3.91 -10.21 12.56
N ILE A 257 5.16 -10.00 12.13
CA ILE A 257 5.93 -8.79 12.36
C ILE A 257 6.09 -8.10 11.01
N SER A 258 5.65 -6.85 10.91
CA SER A 258 5.58 -6.14 9.64
C SER A 258 6.01 -4.69 9.75
N ALA A 259 6.65 -4.15 8.71
CA ALA A 259 6.73 -2.71 8.55
C ALA A 259 5.32 -2.09 8.38
N GLY A 260 5.16 -0.86 8.87
CA GLY A 260 3.87 -0.14 8.92
C GLY A 260 3.37 0.41 7.57
N GLY A 261 3.78 -0.18 6.45
CA GLY A 261 3.32 0.15 5.09
C GLY A 261 1.97 -0.48 4.74
N SER A 262 1.61 -0.48 3.45
CA SER A 262 0.33 -1.04 2.94
C SER A 262 0.12 -2.52 3.27
N THR A 263 1.19 -3.27 3.54
CA THR A 263 1.14 -4.69 3.93
C THR A 263 0.32 -4.92 5.22
N VAL A 264 0.22 -3.93 6.12
CA VAL A 264 -0.62 -4.09 7.33
C VAL A 264 -2.10 -4.22 6.99
N TYR A 265 -2.56 -3.64 5.89
CA TYR A 265 -3.94 -3.80 5.41
C TYR A 265 -4.18 -5.20 4.80
N GLU A 266 -3.18 -5.75 4.10
CA GLU A 266 -3.21 -7.11 3.56
C GLU A 266 -3.27 -8.14 4.69
N LEU A 267 -2.40 -7.97 5.71
CA LEU A 267 -2.41 -8.78 6.92
C LEU A 267 -3.75 -8.71 7.66
N ALA A 268 -4.31 -7.50 7.78
CA ALA A 268 -5.60 -7.31 8.42
C ALA A 268 -6.74 -7.99 7.64
N ALA A 269 -6.74 -7.92 6.31
CA ALA A 269 -7.71 -8.64 5.49
C ALA A 269 -7.61 -10.16 5.67
N CYS A 270 -6.39 -10.69 5.79
CA CYS A 270 -6.14 -12.10 6.12
C CYS A 270 -6.49 -12.45 7.58
N GLY A 271 -6.75 -11.47 8.44
CA GLY A 271 -6.96 -11.69 9.88
C GLY A 271 -5.68 -12.23 10.55
N VAL A 272 -4.52 -11.66 10.24
CA VAL A 272 -3.24 -12.03 10.84
C VAL A 272 -2.89 -11.01 11.92
N PRO A 273 -2.93 -11.38 13.22
CA PRO A 273 -2.51 -10.51 14.30
C PRO A 273 -1.09 -9.99 14.06
N THR A 274 -0.88 -8.68 14.12
CA THR A 274 0.33 -8.04 13.63
C THR A 274 1.00 -7.17 14.68
N LEU A 275 2.30 -7.36 14.87
CA LEU A 275 3.23 -6.42 15.47
C LEU A 275 3.79 -5.54 14.35
N ALA A 276 3.53 -4.24 14.37
CA ALA A 276 3.99 -3.31 13.34
C ALA A 276 5.08 -2.39 13.86
N PHE A 277 6.12 -2.18 13.06
CA PHE A 277 7.19 -1.22 13.34
C PHE A 277 7.27 -0.13 12.26
N LEU A 278 7.87 1.00 12.59
CA LEU A 278 7.99 2.14 11.70
C LEU A 278 9.36 2.16 11.02
N TYR A 279 9.36 2.24 9.69
CA TYR A 279 10.56 2.52 8.89
C TYR A 279 10.70 4.00 8.56
N SER A 280 9.59 4.73 8.49
CA SER A 280 9.54 6.12 8.04
C SER A 280 8.37 6.86 8.66
N GLU A 281 8.49 8.17 8.79
CA GLU A 281 7.50 9.03 9.46
C GLU A 281 6.11 8.99 8.81
N ASN A 282 6.03 8.81 7.48
CA ASN A 282 4.76 8.73 6.77
C ASN A 282 3.90 7.49 7.14
N GLN A 283 4.50 6.49 7.80
CA GLN A 283 3.79 5.30 8.30
C GLN A 283 3.13 5.55 9.67
N LYS A 284 3.59 6.56 10.41
CA LYS A 284 3.23 6.81 11.80
C LYS A 284 1.72 6.97 12.00
N GLY A 285 1.10 7.86 11.25
CA GLY A 285 -0.34 8.14 11.41
C GLY A 285 -1.21 6.90 11.22
N VAL A 286 -0.88 6.06 10.24
CA VAL A 286 -1.60 4.81 9.97
C VAL A 286 -1.40 3.78 11.09
N VAL A 287 -0.14 3.58 11.52
CA VAL A 287 0.19 2.59 12.56
C VAL A 287 -0.39 2.99 13.90
N GLU A 288 -0.30 4.27 14.29
CA GLU A 288 -0.89 4.80 15.51
C GLU A 288 -2.42 4.63 15.50
N TYR A 289 -3.08 5.06 14.41
CA TYR A 289 -4.53 4.90 14.27
C TYR A 289 -4.99 3.45 14.45
N LEU A 290 -4.31 2.51 13.78
CA LEU A 290 -4.64 1.08 13.84
C LEU A 290 -4.33 0.49 15.24
N SER A 291 -3.23 0.91 15.86
CA SER A 291 -2.82 0.42 17.18
C SER A 291 -3.75 0.88 18.30
N GLU A 292 -4.09 2.17 18.35
CA GLU A 292 -5.03 2.74 19.33
C GLU A 292 -6.39 2.03 19.32
N ARG A 293 -6.80 1.52 18.16
CA ARG A 293 -8.08 0.81 17.97
C ARG A 293 -7.98 -0.70 18.07
N GLY A 294 -6.76 -1.22 18.30
CA GLY A 294 -6.49 -2.64 18.50
C GLY A 294 -6.60 -3.48 17.23
N TYR A 295 -6.30 -2.92 16.07
CA TYR A 295 -6.17 -3.64 14.80
C TYR A 295 -4.77 -4.25 14.60
N LEU A 296 -3.78 -3.70 15.26
CA LEU A 296 -2.41 -4.18 15.35
C LEU A 296 -1.77 -3.67 16.64
N VAL A 297 -0.54 -4.05 16.89
CA VAL A 297 0.27 -3.54 18.00
C VAL A 297 1.46 -2.78 17.41
N ASN A 298 1.63 -1.51 17.78
CA ASN A 298 2.81 -0.73 17.43
C ASN A 298 3.97 -1.08 18.36
N ILE A 299 5.09 -1.52 17.79
CA ILE A 299 6.31 -1.89 18.54
C ILE A 299 7.44 -0.87 18.41
N GLY A 300 7.13 0.35 17.93
CA GLY A 300 8.08 1.45 17.81
C GLY A 300 8.74 1.58 16.45
N ASP A 301 9.77 2.41 16.39
CA ASP A 301 10.56 2.61 15.16
C ASP A 301 11.74 1.64 15.08
N TYR A 302 12.29 1.51 13.86
CA TYR A 302 13.39 0.59 13.58
C TYR A 302 14.67 0.93 14.33
N GLU A 303 14.92 2.21 14.65
CA GLU A 303 16.13 2.64 15.38
C GLU A 303 16.09 2.16 16.81
N SER A 304 14.96 2.34 17.48
CA SER A 304 14.73 1.84 18.84
C SER A 304 14.83 0.31 18.90
N ILE A 305 14.29 -0.37 17.87
CA ILE A 305 14.32 -1.84 17.81
C ILE A 305 15.73 -2.38 17.55
N LYS A 306 16.52 -1.73 16.70
CA LYS A 306 17.93 -2.12 16.45
C LYS A 306 18.84 -2.08 17.67
N GLN A 307 18.54 -1.23 18.63
CA GLN A 307 19.29 -1.15 19.89
C GLN A 307 19.06 -2.35 20.81
N ILE A 308 18.14 -3.27 20.45
CA ILE A 308 17.80 -4.50 21.19
C ILE A 308 18.93 -5.57 21.11
N ASN A 309 20.18 -5.21 20.89
CA ASN A 309 21.25 -6.17 20.55
C ASN A 309 21.66 -7.11 21.68
N GLU A 310 21.39 -6.83 22.96
CA GLU A 310 21.84 -7.67 24.07
C GLU A 310 20.69 -8.15 24.97
N GLU A 311 19.71 -7.31 25.28
CA GLU A 311 18.55 -7.67 26.09
C GLU A 311 17.24 -7.29 25.35
N ILE A 312 16.25 -8.19 25.37
CA ILE A 312 14.95 -7.91 24.81
C ILE A 312 14.27 -6.86 25.70
N PRO A 313 13.93 -5.66 25.19
CA PRO A 313 13.34 -4.62 26.00
C PRO A 313 12.04 -5.10 26.66
N GLU A 314 11.83 -4.67 27.88
CA GLU A 314 10.65 -5.04 28.65
C GLU A 314 9.36 -4.73 27.88
N TYR A 315 9.26 -3.56 27.22
CA TYR A 315 8.08 -3.18 26.45
C TYR A 315 7.81 -4.18 25.30
N PHE A 316 8.83 -4.67 24.59
CA PHE A 316 8.66 -5.65 23.53
C PHE A 316 8.19 -6.99 24.10
N SER A 317 8.77 -7.42 25.23
CA SER A 317 8.35 -8.64 25.92
C SER A 317 6.91 -8.57 26.36
N ILE A 318 6.44 -7.43 26.85
CA ILE A 318 5.02 -7.21 27.19
C ILE A 318 4.14 -7.36 25.94
N GLN A 319 4.47 -6.68 24.85
CA GLN A 319 3.69 -6.75 23.60
C GLN A 319 3.68 -8.17 23.01
N TRP A 320 4.83 -8.83 23.06
CA TRP A 320 4.94 -10.24 22.63
C TRP A 320 4.03 -11.15 23.45
N ASN A 321 4.10 -11.07 24.79
CA ASN A 321 3.29 -11.88 25.69
C ASN A 321 1.79 -11.62 25.48
N GLU A 322 1.41 -10.39 25.18
CA GLU A 322 0.04 -10.07 24.79
C GLU A 322 -0.40 -10.81 23.52
N MET A 323 0.50 -10.87 22.54
CA MET A 323 0.26 -11.60 21.29
C MET A 323 0.25 -13.12 21.46
N MET A 324 0.85 -13.68 22.52
CA MET A 324 0.71 -15.11 22.85
C MET A 324 -0.68 -15.43 23.41
N CYS A 325 -1.44 -14.48 23.93
CA CYS A 325 -2.78 -14.69 24.44
C CYS A 325 -3.77 -14.92 23.27
N GLN A 326 -4.33 -16.12 23.17
CA GLN A 326 -5.30 -16.51 22.14
C GLN A 326 -6.49 -15.55 22.08
N LYS A 327 -7.04 -15.14 23.22
CA LYS A 327 -8.20 -14.24 23.30
C LYS A 327 -7.88 -12.87 22.69
N LYS A 328 -6.69 -12.31 22.96
CA LYS A 328 -6.27 -11.03 22.37
C LYS A 328 -6.10 -11.13 20.86
N ARG A 329 -5.47 -12.20 20.37
CA ARG A 329 -5.38 -12.45 18.93
C ARG A 329 -6.75 -12.62 18.28
N GLN A 330 -7.68 -13.33 18.90
CA GLN A 330 -9.04 -13.50 18.38
C GLN A 330 -9.78 -12.16 18.25
N MET A 331 -9.71 -11.30 19.28
CA MET A 331 -10.31 -9.97 19.24
C MET A 331 -9.70 -9.09 18.12
N MET A 332 -8.39 -9.17 17.92
CA MET A 332 -7.70 -8.45 16.84
C MET A 332 -8.16 -8.94 15.46
N ILE A 333 -8.23 -10.26 15.25
CA ILE A 333 -8.71 -10.88 14.00
C ILE A 333 -10.13 -10.39 13.65
N GLU A 334 -11.05 -10.42 14.62
CA GLU A 334 -12.44 -9.98 14.41
C GLU A 334 -12.51 -8.52 13.99
N LYS A 335 -11.75 -7.66 14.66
CA LYS A 335 -11.63 -6.23 14.29
C LYS A 335 -11.05 -6.06 12.89
N GLN A 336 -9.92 -6.71 12.59
CA GLN A 336 -9.23 -6.63 11.31
C GLN A 336 -10.14 -7.03 10.15
N GLN A 337 -10.77 -8.21 10.22
CA GLN A 337 -11.63 -8.70 9.15
C GLN A 337 -13.00 -8.01 9.08
N SER A 338 -13.39 -7.22 10.08
CA SER A 338 -14.56 -6.35 10.00
C SER A 338 -14.27 -5.05 9.25
N LEU A 339 -13.01 -4.57 9.30
CA LEU A 339 -12.58 -3.33 8.68
C LEU A 339 -12.09 -3.54 7.23
N PHE A 340 -11.40 -4.65 6.97
CA PHE A 340 -10.76 -4.96 5.69
C PHE A 340 -11.35 -6.25 5.10
N ASP A 341 -12.30 -6.13 4.19
CA ASP A 341 -12.95 -7.26 3.51
C ASP A 341 -12.43 -7.53 2.08
N GLY A 342 -11.40 -6.79 1.66
CA GLY A 342 -10.78 -6.91 0.34
C GLY A 342 -11.64 -6.41 -0.83
N ARG A 343 -12.78 -5.75 -0.58
CA ARG A 343 -13.71 -5.29 -1.62
C ARG A 343 -13.61 -3.78 -1.90
N GLY A 344 -12.57 -3.12 -1.40
CA GLY A 344 -12.40 -1.67 -1.51
C GLY A 344 -12.36 -1.19 -2.96
N THR A 345 -11.58 -1.85 -3.81
CA THR A 345 -11.47 -1.53 -5.24
C THR A 345 -12.83 -1.57 -5.97
N LYS A 346 -13.66 -2.59 -5.69
CA LYS A 346 -15.00 -2.72 -6.27
C LYS A 346 -15.94 -1.60 -5.81
N ARG A 347 -15.81 -1.16 -4.56
CA ARG A 347 -16.56 0.00 -4.05
C ARG A 347 -16.15 1.29 -4.71
N VAL A 348 -14.85 1.50 -4.96
CA VAL A 348 -14.36 2.70 -5.66
C VAL A 348 -14.93 2.75 -7.08
N VAL A 349 -14.90 1.64 -7.82
CA VAL A 349 -15.52 1.57 -9.15
C VAL A 349 -16.99 1.99 -9.11
N LYS A 350 -17.76 1.42 -8.18
CA LYS A 350 -19.19 1.74 -8.02
C LYS A 350 -19.40 3.22 -7.68
N GLU A 351 -18.64 3.80 -6.75
CA GLU A 351 -18.76 5.21 -6.37
C GLU A 351 -18.45 6.15 -7.55
N ILE A 352 -17.51 5.78 -8.42
CA ILE A 352 -17.18 6.56 -9.61
C ILE A 352 -18.28 6.42 -10.68
N GLU A 353 -18.81 5.21 -10.89
CA GLU A 353 -19.93 4.98 -11.81
C GLU A 353 -21.18 5.75 -11.35
N GLU A 354 -21.51 5.71 -10.07
CA GLU A 354 -22.62 6.49 -9.50
C GLU A 354 -22.41 8.00 -9.67
N PHE A 355 -21.18 8.49 -9.51
CA PHE A 355 -20.86 9.90 -9.73
C PHE A 355 -21.07 10.33 -11.20
N LEU A 356 -20.76 9.44 -12.13
CA LEU A 356 -20.95 9.67 -13.58
C LEU A 356 -22.39 9.39 -14.06
N HIS A 357 -23.28 8.99 -13.16
CA HIS A 357 -24.66 8.58 -13.49
C HIS A 357 -24.74 7.41 -14.50
N TRP A 358 -23.88 6.39 -14.32
CA TRP A 358 -23.78 5.21 -15.18
C TRP A 358 -24.23 3.91 -14.50
#